data_ff4f76cefdf7347e1bd50891ef9ec51a
#
_entry.id   ff4f76cefdf7347e1bd50891ef9ec51a
#
_cell.length_a   1.000
_cell.length_b   1.000
_cell.length_c   1.000
_cell.angle_alpha   90.00
_cell.angle_beta   90.00
_cell.angle_gamma   90.00
#
_symmetry.space_group_name_H-M   'P 1'
#
loop_
_entity.id
_entity.type
_entity.pdbx_description
1 polymer ?
#
loop_
_entity_poly.entity_id
_entity_poly.type
_entity_poly.pdbx_seq_one_letter_code
_entity_poly.pdbx_strand_id
1 'polypeptide(L)'
;VEGVVLYPYQVALALLAGLALLGVGIVGLLRRLLAPEAWMDFWQGRLLFLMALLVFALALSLSPRQFTGQGTETKFLLWVRNTFLISGLTGLLAVLLTATAGYAFARFRHLPGRYPMLLFFIFVQMFPGFLALVAIYYLLSWLDLLNTFTGLVLAYSGGIISFGTWVYKGYLESISPSLEEAAMVDGATRWQVFTKILLPLSAPMFVFIFLLQFVGTYSEFVLANLVLTGVES
;
A
#
# COMPACT_ATOMS: atom_id res chain seq x y z
N VAL A 1 -38.15 -2.05 -17.45
CA VAL A 1 -37.53 -2.00 -16.10
C VAL A 1 -36.72 -0.72 -16.09
N GLU A 2 -37.28 0.36 -15.52
CA GLU A 2 -36.59 1.64 -15.38
C GLU A 2 -35.40 1.46 -14.45
N GLY A 3 -34.18 1.58 -14.98
CA GLY A 3 -32.96 1.53 -14.18
C GLY A 3 -32.89 2.76 -13.30
N VAL A 4 -32.57 2.57 -12.02
CA VAL A 4 -32.33 3.66 -11.07
C VAL A 4 -31.17 4.50 -11.56
N VAL A 5 -31.43 5.70 -12.04
CA VAL A 5 -30.41 6.67 -12.44
C VAL A 5 -29.82 7.28 -11.17
N LEU A 6 -28.63 6.82 -10.76
CA LEU A 6 -27.90 7.45 -9.68
C LEU A 6 -27.18 8.71 -10.19
N TYR A 7 -27.45 9.85 -9.58
CA TYR A 7 -26.76 11.09 -9.91
C TYR A 7 -25.27 11.03 -9.47
N PRO A 8 -24.36 11.70 -10.18
CA PRO A 8 -22.91 11.65 -9.88
C PRO A 8 -22.55 11.97 -8.42
N TYR A 9 -23.32 12.88 -7.78
CA TYR A 9 -23.13 13.21 -6.37
C TYR A 9 -23.53 12.07 -5.40
N GLN A 10 -24.48 11.22 -5.78
CA GLN A 10 -24.88 10.07 -4.95
C GLN A 10 -23.79 9.00 -4.93
N VAL A 11 -23.08 8.83 -6.05
CA VAL A 11 -21.93 7.95 -6.16
C VAL A 11 -20.75 8.50 -5.38
N ALA A 12 -20.48 9.79 -5.52
CA ALA A 12 -19.46 10.47 -4.73
C ALA A 12 -19.73 10.34 -3.24
N LEU A 13 -21.01 10.51 -2.81
CA LEU A 13 -21.41 10.30 -1.42
C LEU A 13 -21.24 8.85 -0.97
N ALA A 14 -21.60 7.87 -1.80
CA ALA A 14 -21.41 6.45 -1.48
C ALA A 14 -19.93 6.08 -1.36
N LEU A 15 -19.08 6.61 -2.25
CA LEU A 15 -17.62 6.43 -2.18
C LEU A 15 -17.03 7.11 -0.94
N LEU A 16 -17.44 8.35 -0.64
CA LEU A 16 -17.00 9.06 0.57
C LEU A 16 -17.47 8.35 1.84
N ALA A 17 -18.70 7.84 1.88
CA ALA A 17 -19.21 7.04 3.00
C ALA A 17 -18.41 5.72 3.13
N GLY A 18 -18.11 5.04 2.03
CA GLY A 18 -17.27 3.85 2.02
C GLY A 18 -15.85 4.11 2.53
N LEU A 19 -15.23 5.21 2.09
CA LEU A 19 -13.91 5.64 2.57
C LEU A 19 -13.94 6.04 4.05
N ALA A 20 -14.98 6.72 4.52
CA ALA A 20 -15.14 7.07 5.92
C ALA A 20 -15.30 5.81 6.80
N LEU A 21 -16.11 4.84 6.36
CA LEU A 21 -16.28 3.57 7.05
C LEU A 21 -14.98 2.72 7.04
N LEU A 22 -14.23 2.73 5.93
CA LEU A 22 -12.89 2.13 5.87
C LEU A 22 -11.94 2.80 6.86
N GLY A 23 -11.95 4.14 6.92
CA GLY A 23 -11.17 4.91 7.90
C GLY A 23 -11.52 4.52 9.33
N VAL A 24 -12.82 4.42 9.68
CA VAL A 24 -13.29 3.98 10.99
C VAL A 24 -12.86 2.53 11.27
N GLY A 25 -12.94 1.65 10.27
CA GLY A 25 -12.47 0.26 10.38
C GLY A 25 -10.97 0.15 10.63
N ILE A 26 -10.18 0.96 9.94
CA ILE A 26 -8.71 1.05 10.12
C ILE A 26 -8.38 1.59 11.51
N VAL A 27 -9.04 2.68 11.95
CA VAL A 27 -8.87 3.24 13.30
C VAL A 27 -9.28 2.23 14.38
N GLY A 28 -10.37 1.49 14.16
CA GLY A 28 -10.80 0.39 15.04
C GLY A 28 -9.77 -0.74 15.11
N LEU A 29 -9.15 -1.10 13.98
CA LEU A 29 -8.07 -2.08 13.91
C LEU A 29 -6.80 -1.58 14.61
N LEU A 30 -6.41 -0.32 14.40
CA LEU A 30 -5.27 0.32 15.05
C LEU A 30 -5.45 0.42 16.57
N ARG A 31 -6.63 0.84 17.05
CA ARG A 31 -6.93 0.86 18.49
C ARG A 31 -6.78 -0.50 19.14
N ARG A 32 -7.08 -1.58 18.44
CA ARG A 32 -6.95 -2.96 18.95
C ARG A 32 -5.52 -3.46 19.02
N LEU A 33 -4.71 -3.07 18.03
CA LEU A 33 -3.29 -3.40 18.03
C LEU A 33 -2.55 -2.69 19.17
N LEU A 34 -3.08 -1.52 19.60
CA LEU A 34 -2.48 -0.68 20.64
C LEU A 34 -3.07 -0.90 22.05
N ALA A 35 -4.27 -1.51 22.16
CA ALA A 35 -4.95 -1.73 23.45
C ALA A 35 -5.64 -3.11 23.47
N PRO A 36 -4.92 -4.17 23.83
CA PRO A 36 -5.43 -5.55 23.77
C PRO A 36 -6.55 -5.86 24.78
N GLU A 37 -6.83 -4.96 25.73
CA GLU A 37 -7.86 -5.19 26.77
C GLU A 37 -9.30 -4.99 26.27
N ALA A 38 -9.50 -4.46 25.07
CA ALA A 38 -10.83 -4.17 24.51
C ALA A 38 -11.39 -5.33 23.66
N TRP A 39 -11.52 -6.51 24.25
CA TRP A 39 -12.02 -7.72 23.56
C TRP A 39 -13.49 -7.59 23.08
N MET A 40 -14.31 -6.79 23.72
CA MET A 40 -15.72 -6.62 23.39
C MET A 40 -15.95 -5.79 22.10
N ASP A 41 -15.03 -4.91 21.75
CA ASP A 41 -15.10 -4.10 20.52
C ASP A 41 -14.64 -4.89 19.25
N PHE A 42 -14.15 -6.12 19.46
CA PHE A 42 -13.59 -6.96 18.37
C PHE A 42 -14.62 -7.24 17.26
N TRP A 43 -15.85 -7.53 17.60
CA TRP A 43 -16.90 -7.82 16.63
C TRP A 43 -17.42 -6.59 15.92
N GLN A 44 -17.58 -5.47 16.62
CA GLN A 44 -18.11 -4.23 16.05
C GLN A 44 -17.16 -3.66 14.97
N GLY A 45 -15.86 -3.62 15.22
CA GLY A 45 -14.92 -3.11 14.22
C GLY A 45 -14.76 -4.02 12.99
N ARG A 46 -14.85 -5.37 13.16
CA ARG A 46 -14.91 -6.30 12.02
C ARG A 46 -16.18 -6.11 11.21
N LEU A 47 -17.29 -5.94 11.88
CA LEU A 47 -18.59 -5.74 11.23
C LEU A 47 -18.60 -4.41 10.45
N LEU A 48 -18.09 -3.33 11.03
CA LEU A 48 -17.91 -2.05 10.35
C LEU A 48 -16.95 -2.14 9.17
N PHE A 49 -15.82 -2.85 9.33
CA PHE A 49 -14.87 -3.07 8.24
C PHE A 49 -15.48 -3.89 7.10
N LEU A 50 -16.21 -4.97 7.42
CA LEU A 50 -16.91 -5.79 6.43
C LEU A 50 -18.05 -5.02 5.76
N MET A 51 -18.79 -4.19 6.50
CA MET A 51 -19.83 -3.31 5.92
C MET A 51 -19.20 -2.26 5.00
N ALA A 52 -18.07 -1.66 5.39
CA ALA A 52 -17.34 -0.72 4.55
C ALA A 52 -16.84 -1.38 3.27
N LEU A 53 -16.31 -2.60 3.38
CA LEU A 53 -15.83 -3.40 2.25
C LEU A 53 -16.99 -3.83 1.35
N LEU A 54 -18.15 -4.16 1.93
CA LEU A 54 -19.38 -4.48 1.19
C LEU A 54 -19.92 -3.25 0.44
N VAL A 55 -20.01 -2.08 1.11
CA VAL A 55 -20.45 -0.83 0.48
C VAL A 55 -19.48 -0.41 -0.62
N PHE A 56 -18.18 -0.58 -0.41
CA PHE A 56 -17.16 -0.31 -1.41
C PHE A 56 -17.26 -1.30 -2.59
N ALA A 57 -17.44 -2.59 -2.32
CA ALA A 57 -17.64 -3.61 -3.35
C ALA A 57 -18.93 -3.38 -4.15
N LEU A 58 -20.02 -2.98 -3.47
CA LEU A 58 -21.27 -2.58 -4.13
C LEU A 58 -21.07 -1.34 -4.99
N ALA A 59 -20.36 -0.32 -4.50
CA ALA A 59 -20.04 0.87 -5.29
C ALA A 59 -19.20 0.53 -6.53
N LEU A 60 -18.26 -0.42 -6.41
CA LEU A 60 -17.47 -0.92 -7.54
C LEU A 60 -18.24 -1.83 -8.49
N SER A 61 -19.28 -2.52 -8.01
CA SER A 61 -20.10 -3.42 -8.84
C SER A 61 -21.16 -2.69 -9.67
N LEU A 62 -21.44 -1.42 -9.34
CA LEU A 62 -22.31 -0.59 -10.16
C LEU A 62 -21.69 -0.44 -11.55
N SER A 63 -22.39 -0.93 -12.57
CA SER A 63 -21.85 -0.90 -13.93
C SER A 63 -21.76 0.55 -14.43
N PRO A 64 -20.71 0.90 -15.18
CA PRO A 64 -20.58 2.24 -15.77
C PRO A 64 -21.81 2.67 -16.61
N ARG A 65 -22.52 1.71 -17.18
CA ARG A 65 -23.74 1.95 -17.97
C ARG A 65 -24.87 2.63 -17.19
N GLN A 66 -24.85 2.56 -15.85
CA GLN A 66 -25.84 3.22 -14.99
C GLN A 66 -25.57 4.72 -14.82
N PHE A 67 -24.42 5.21 -15.31
CA PHE A 67 -24.03 6.63 -15.22
C PHE A 67 -24.12 7.39 -16.53
N THR A 68 -24.65 6.77 -17.59
CA THR A 68 -24.84 7.44 -18.88
C THR A 68 -26.09 8.35 -18.83
N GLY A 69 -25.90 9.56 -18.37
CA GLY A 69 -26.76 10.67 -18.76
C GLY A 69 -26.26 11.19 -20.11
N GLN A 70 -27.00 10.95 -21.17
CA GLN A 70 -26.82 11.56 -22.50
C GLN A 70 -25.40 11.47 -23.12
N GLY A 71 -25.06 10.32 -23.66
CA GLY A 71 -24.13 10.20 -24.80
C GLY A 71 -22.63 10.20 -24.54
N THR A 72 -22.15 10.45 -23.35
CA THR A 72 -20.75 10.25 -22.99
C THR A 72 -20.64 9.17 -21.92
N GLU A 73 -20.22 7.98 -22.35
CA GLU A 73 -19.90 6.90 -21.39
C GLU A 73 -18.72 7.33 -20.52
N THR A 74 -19.00 7.73 -19.28
CA THR A 74 -17.94 8.04 -18.32
C THR A 74 -17.43 6.73 -17.72
N LYS A 75 -16.23 6.32 -18.06
CA LYS A 75 -15.54 5.16 -17.48
C LYS A 75 -15.04 5.43 -16.05
N PHE A 76 -15.61 6.41 -15.35
CA PHE A 76 -15.16 6.90 -14.05
C PHE A 76 -15.00 5.79 -13.00
N LEU A 77 -15.98 4.88 -12.91
CA LEU A 77 -15.89 3.77 -11.95
C LEU A 77 -14.75 2.79 -12.25
N LEU A 78 -14.49 2.57 -13.55
CA LEU A 78 -13.34 1.75 -13.96
C LEU A 78 -12.03 2.43 -13.58
N TRP A 79 -11.92 3.73 -13.77
CA TRP A 79 -10.74 4.49 -13.39
C TRP A 79 -10.52 4.45 -11.88
N VAL A 80 -11.57 4.70 -11.10
CA VAL A 80 -11.50 4.60 -9.63
C VAL A 80 -11.07 3.20 -9.20
N ARG A 81 -11.72 2.15 -9.73
CA ARG A 81 -11.35 0.76 -9.44
C ARG A 81 -9.89 0.47 -9.76
N ASN A 82 -9.44 0.84 -10.95
CA ASN A 82 -8.07 0.60 -11.39
C ASN A 82 -7.06 1.34 -10.52
N THR A 83 -7.33 2.60 -10.18
CA THR A 83 -6.49 3.39 -9.27
C THR A 83 -6.40 2.73 -7.89
N PHE A 84 -7.52 2.27 -7.32
CA PHE A 84 -7.52 1.56 -6.04
C PHE A 84 -6.75 0.24 -6.10
N LEU A 85 -6.90 -0.54 -7.17
CA LEU A 85 -6.17 -1.78 -7.36
C LEU A 85 -4.66 -1.55 -7.48
N ILE A 86 -4.25 -0.59 -8.31
CA ILE A 86 -2.83 -0.25 -8.48
C ILE A 86 -2.25 0.25 -7.18
N SER A 87 -2.90 1.21 -6.49
CA SER A 87 -2.44 1.77 -5.22
C SER A 87 -2.39 0.70 -4.12
N GLY A 88 -3.39 -0.18 -4.05
CA GLY A 88 -3.44 -1.28 -3.09
C GLY A 88 -2.33 -2.30 -3.31
N LEU A 89 -2.13 -2.76 -4.55
CA LEU A 89 -1.07 -3.70 -4.90
C LEU A 89 0.32 -3.09 -4.65
N THR A 90 0.51 -1.83 -5.03
CA THR A 90 1.76 -1.10 -4.79
C THR A 90 2.03 -0.97 -3.29
N GLY A 91 1.01 -0.61 -2.49
CA GLY A 91 1.14 -0.53 -1.04
C GLY A 91 1.50 -1.87 -0.37
N LEU A 92 0.88 -2.98 -0.80
CA LEU A 92 1.21 -4.32 -0.31
C LEU A 92 2.64 -4.73 -0.68
N LEU A 93 3.03 -4.49 -1.93
CA LEU A 93 4.39 -4.80 -2.39
C LEU A 93 5.42 -3.94 -1.67
N ALA A 94 5.13 -2.66 -1.44
CA ALA A 94 5.96 -1.76 -0.65
C ALA A 94 6.20 -2.28 0.78
N VAL A 95 5.15 -2.73 1.47
CA VAL A 95 5.27 -3.33 2.81
C VAL A 95 6.14 -4.58 2.77
N LEU A 96 5.92 -5.48 1.81
CA LEU A 96 6.69 -6.72 1.69
C LEU A 96 8.19 -6.44 1.49
N LEU A 97 8.52 -5.57 0.54
CA LEU A 97 9.90 -5.20 0.23
C LEU A 97 10.57 -4.48 1.40
N THR A 98 9.85 -3.54 2.02
CA THR A 98 10.35 -2.79 3.18
C THR A 98 10.55 -3.68 4.39
N ALA A 99 9.61 -4.60 4.68
CA ALA A 99 9.71 -5.52 5.81
C ALA A 99 10.95 -6.42 5.70
N THR A 100 11.17 -6.98 4.52
CA THR A 100 12.31 -7.86 4.27
C THR A 100 13.65 -7.11 4.28
N ALA A 101 13.74 -6.00 3.55
CA ALA A 101 14.94 -5.19 3.48
C ALA A 101 15.27 -4.55 4.84
N GLY A 102 14.29 -3.91 5.50
CA GLY A 102 14.49 -3.26 6.79
C GLY A 102 14.91 -4.24 7.89
N TYR A 103 14.33 -5.45 7.92
CA TYR A 103 14.77 -6.51 8.82
C TYR A 103 16.21 -6.93 8.54
N ALA A 104 16.57 -7.16 7.28
CA ALA A 104 17.92 -7.51 6.90
C ALA A 104 18.93 -6.45 7.37
N PHE A 105 18.67 -5.18 7.10
CA PHE A 105 19.56 -4.08 7.51
C PHE A 105 19.55 -3.80 9.01
N ALA A 106 18.48 -4.09 9.74
CA ALA A 106 18.44 -3.90 11.19
C ALA A 106 19.23 -4.98 11.92
N ARG A 107 19.08 -6.25 11.53
CA ARG A 107 19.56 -7.40 12.33
C ARG A 107 20.84 -8.04 11.83
N PHE A 108 21.10 -8.01 10.54
CA PHE A 108 22.33 -8.60 9.99
C PHE A 108 23.45 -7.54 9.91
N ARG A 109 24.07 -7.24 11.06
CA ARG A 109 25.12 -6.22 11.14
C ARG A 109 26.39 -6.56 10.34
N HIS A 110 26.62 -7.86 10.06
CA HIS A 110 27.78 -8.38 9.33
C HIS A 110 27.56 -8.50 7.81
N LEU A 111 26.42 -8.00 7.27
CA LEU A 111 26.18 -8.00 5.83
C LEU A 111 27.28 -7.18 5.12
N PRO A 112 28.04 -7.80 4.18
CA PRO A 112 29.01 -7.06 3.41
C PRO A 112 28.27 -5.98 2.58
N GLY A 113 28.81 -4.77 2.58
CA GLY A 113 28.17 -3.67 1.85
C GLY A 113 26.97 -3.01 2.55
N ARG A 114 26.60 -3.40 3.79
CA ARG A 114 25.46 -2.83 4.54
C ARG A 114 25.51 -1.30 4.59
N TYR A 115 26.65 -0.77 4.99
CA TYR A 115 26.81 0.68 5.16
C TYR A 115 26.73 1.44 3.82
N PRO A 116 27.49 1.09 2.78
CA PRO A 116 27.38 1.75 1.48
C PRO A 116 25.99 1.61 0.84
N MET A 117 25.27 0.49 1.03
CA MET A 117 23.91 0.34 0.54
C MET A 117 22.92 1.28 1.26
N LEU A 118 23.07 1.43 2.57
CA LEU A 118 22.26 2.39 3.33
C LEU A 118 22.53 3.83 2.90
N LEU A 119 23.80 4.19 2.66
CA LEU A 119 24.17 5.50 2.11
C LEU A 119 23.60 5.68 0.69
N PHE A 120 23.67 4.65 -0.13
CA PHE A 120 23.09 4.67 -1.48
C PHE A 120 21.58 4.93 -1.44
N PHE A 121 20.84 4.34 -0.50
CA PHE A 121 19.42 4.62 -0.34
C PHE A 121 19.13 6.09 0.00
N ILE A 122 19.96 6.71 0.85
CA ILE A 122 19.85 8.16 1.13
C ILE A 122 20.15 8.95 -0.15
N PHE A 123 21.22 8.59 -0.84
CA PHE A 123 21.62 9.27 -2.07
C PHE A 123 20.52 9.22 -3.14
N VAL A 124 19.88 8.07 -3.34
CA VAL A 124 18.75 7.92 -4.26
C VAL A 124 17.58 8.84 -3.89
N GLN A 125 17.32 9.04 -2.60
CA GLN A 125 16.24 9.93 -2.15
C GLN A 125 16.55 11.43 -2.39
N MET A 126 17.83 11.81 -2.50
CA MET A 126 18.21 13.16 -2.84
C MET A 126 18.04 13.47 -4.34
N PHE A 127 17.90 12.42 -5.15
CA PHE A 127 17.71 12.61 -6.59
C PHE A 127 16.27 13.09 -6.87
N PRO A 128 16.10 14.17 -7.65
CA PRO A 128 14.77 14.66 -7.96
C PRO A 128 13.97 13.61 -8.72
N GLY A 129 12.86 13.14 -8.10
CA GLY A 129 12.04 12.07 -8.67
C GLY A 129 11.56 12.35 -10.09
N PHE A 130 11.35 13.62 -10.43
CA PHE A 130 10.95 14.05 -11.77
C PHE A 130 11.99 13.69 -12.85
N LEU A 131 13.27 13.73 -12.53
CA LEU A 131 14.32 13.33 -13.46
C LEU A 131 14.39 11.81 -13.67
N ALA A 132 13.92 11.05 -12.70
CA ALA A 132 13.87 9.59 -12.80
C ALA A 132 12.79 9.10 -13.78
N LEU A 133 11.78 9.91 -14.12
CA LEU A 133 10.68 9.52 -15.00
C LEU A 133 11.17 9.03 -16.36
N VAL A 134 12.14 9.73 -16.93
CA VAL A 134 12.71 9.36 -18.24
C VAL A 134 13.43 8.01 -18.18
N ALA A 135 14.22 7.79 -17.12
CA ALA A 135 14.93 6.53 -16.91
C ALA A 135 13.96 5.36 -16.67
N ILE A 136 12.91 5.59 -15.88
CA ILE A 136 11.85 4.60 -15.60
C ILE A 136 11.13 4.24 -16.91
N TYR A 137 10.78 5.23 -17.72
CA TYR A 137 10.13 4.99 -19.01
C TYR A 137 10.98 4.10 -19.93
N TYR A 138 12.27 4.42 -20.11
CA TYR A 138 13.16 3.61 -20.94
C TYR A 138 13.35 2.21 -20.36
N LEU A 139 13.47 2.08 -19.03
CA LEU A 139 13.59 0.77 -18.38
C LEU A 139 12.34 -0.09 -18.63
N LEU A 140 11.14 0.48 -18.45
CA LEU A 140 9.89 -0.23 -18.69
C LEU A 140 9.70 -0.56 -20.18
N SER A 141 10.14 0.33 -21.08
CA SER A 141 10.16 0.06 -22.52
C SER A 141 11.07 -1.10 -22.87
N TRP A 142 12.26 -1.16 -22.29
CA TRP A 142 13.20 -2.24 -22.52
C TRP A 142 12.73 -3.59 -21.97
N LEU A 143 11.91 -3.57 -20.90
CA LEU A 143 11.31 -4.76 -20.29
C LEU A 143 9.97 -5.15 -20.93
N ASP A 144 9.50 -4.44 -21.96
CA ASP A 144 8.16 -4.60 -22.58
C ASP A 144 7.01 -4.49 -21.55
N LEU A 145 7.19 -3.62 -20.55
CA LEU A 145 6.22 -3.38 -19.47
C LEU A 145 5.46 -2.06 -19.63
N LEU A 146 5.65 -1.31 -20.71
CA LEU A 146 4.82 -0.15 -21.04
C LEU A 146 3.36 -0.59 -21.29
N ASN A 147 2.43 0.30 -20.99
CA ASN A 147 0.98 0.05 -21.12
C ASN A 147 0.49 -1.15 -20.29
N THR A 148 1.18 -1.50 -19.20
CA THR A 148 0.76 -2.56 -18.29
C THR A 148 0.64 -2.05 -16.85
N PHE A 149 -0.36 -2.56 -16.12
CA PHE A 149 -0.49 -2.27 -14.69
C PHE A 149 0.67 -2.86 -13.89
N THR A 150 1.22 -3.99 -14.32
CA THR A 150 2.40 -4.61 -13.68
C THR A 150 3.60 -3.68 -13.74
N GLY A 151 3.89 -3.08 -14.89
CA GLY A 151 4.98 -2.11 -15.05
C GLY A 151 4.81 -0.92 -14.11
N LEU A 152 3.59 -0.39 -14.02
CA LEU A 152 3.28 0.75 -13.16
C LEU A 152 3.44 0.40 -11.67
N VAL A 153 2.92 -0.76 -11.23
CA VAL A 153 3.05 -1.24 -9.84
C VAL A 153 4.51 -1.43 -9.47
N LEU A 154 5.34 -2.03 -10.35
CA LEU A 154 6.76 -2.21 -10.11
C LEU A 154 7.51 -0.88 -10.01
N ALA A 155 7.22 0.07 -10.90
CA ALA A 155 7.84 1.39 -10.89
C ALA A 155 7.54 2.15 -9.58
N TYR A 156 6.28 2.19 -9.16
CA TYR A 156 5.89 2.82 -7.90
C TYR A 156 6.48 2.12 -6.67
N SER A 157 6.51 0.79 -6.68
CA SER A 157 7.05 0.02 -5.55
C SER A 157 8.54 0.24 -5.36
N GLY A 158 9.28 0.46 -6.45
CA GLY A 158 10.71 0.77 -6.40
C GLY A 158 11.03 2.07 -5.64
N GLY A 159 10.19 3.08 -5.77
CA GLY A 159 10.40 4.39 -5.15
C GLY A 159 10.38 4.38 -3.63
N ILE A 160 9.54 3.55 -3.01
CA ILE A 160 9.39 3.50 -1.54
C ILE A 160 10.47 2.70 -0.84
N ILE A 161 11.16 1.78 -1.54
CA ILE A 161 12.10 0.84 -0.90
C ILE A 161 13.14 1.57 -0.06
N SER A 162 13.73 2.61 -0.59
CA SER A 162 14.79 3.37 0.09
C SER A 162 14.28 4.01 1.39
N PHE A 163 13.19 4.76 1.31
CA PHE A 163 12.58 5.43 2.46
C PHE A 163 12.03 4.42 3.47
N GLY A 164 11.21 3.49 3.00
CA GLY A 164 10.58 2.49 3.85
C GLY A 164 11.60 1.64 4.60
N THR A 165 12.69 1.21 3.92
CA THR A 165 13.77 0.45 4.56
C THR A 165 14.42 1.23 5.70
N TRP A 166 14.70 2.52 5.53
CA TRP A 166 15.25 3.36 6.57
C TRP A 166 14.32 3.51 7.76
N VAL A 167 13.05 3.81 7.50
CA VAL A 167 12.04 3.99 8.55
C VAL A 167 11.83 2.69 9.32
N TYR A 168 11.65 1.57 8.63
CA TYR A 168 11.43 0.28 9.27
C TYR A 168 12.66 -0.24 10.01
N LYS A 169 13.86 -0.04 9.44
CA LYS A 169 15.13 -0.30 10.13
C LYS A 169 15.21 0.47 11.44
N GLY A 170 14.95 1.77 11.42
CA GLY A 170 14.95 2.61 12.63
C GLY A 170 13.94 2.14 13.68
N TYR A 171 12.75 1.75 13.25
CA TYR A 171 11.74 1.16 14.12
C TYR A 171 12.22 -0.14 14.77
N LEU A 172 12.79 -1.07 13.99
CA LEU A 172 13.32 -2.33 14.52
C LEU A 172 14.50 -2.12 15.48
N GLU A 173 15.30 -1.10 15.27
CA GLU A 173 16.41 -0.76 16.17
C GLU A 173 15.91 -0.20 17.52
N SER A 174 14.68 0.30 17.60
CA SER A 174 14.06 0.69 18.89
C SER A 174 13.52 -0.49 19.69
N ILE A 175 13.31 -1.64 19.05
CA ILE A 175 12.89 -2.87 19.71
C ILE A 175 14.11 -3.56 20.30
N SER A 176 14.07 -3.88 21.61
CA SER A 176 15.18 -4.54 22.30
C SER A 176 15.54 -5.88 21.66
N PRO A 177 16.80 -6.12 21.31
CA PRO A 177 17.27 -7.42 20.82
C PRO A 177 17.03 -8.58 21.80
N SER A 178 16.94 -8.29 23.11
CA SER A 178 16.70 -9.32 24.14
C SER A 178 15.40 -10.10 23.93
N LEU A 179 14.39 -9.48 23.31
CA LEU A 179 13.13 -10.16 22.96
C LEU A 179 13.37 -11.28 21.93
N GLU A 180 14.21 -11.01 20.95
CA GLU A 180 14.56 -11.99 19.90
C GLU A 180 15.48 -13.07 20.45
N GLU A 181 16.45 -12.67 21.31
CA GLU A 181 17.39 -13.59 21.96
C GLU A 181 16.66 -14.56 22.88
N ALA A 182 15.70 -14.08 23.69
CA ALA A 182 14.87 -14.94 24.54
C ALA A 182 14.09 -15.97 23.71
N ALA A 183 13.46 -15.56 22.61
CA ALA A 183 12.76 -16.49 21.74
C ALA A 183 13.69 -17.52 21.07
N MET A 184 14.92 -17.14 20.75
CA MET A 184 15.92 -18.08 20.22
C MET A 184 16.41 -19.07 21.27
N VAL A 185 16.49 -18.64 22.54
CA VAL A 185 16.80 -19.56 23.68
C VAL A 185 15.66 -20.58 23.86
N ASP A 186 14.41 -20.16 23.63
CA ASP A 186 13.23 -21.04 23.63
C ASP A 186 13.14 -21.95 22.38
N GLY A 187 14.16 -21.92 21.51
CA GLY A 187 14.26 -22.78 20.34
C GLY A 187 13.61 -22.21 19.05
N ALA A 188 13.19 -20.96 19.04
CA ALA A 188 12.66 -20.35 17.83
C ALA A 188 13.77 -20.10 16.80
N THR A 189 13.50 -20.42 15.53
CA THR A 189 14.37 -20.05 14.42
C THR A 189 14.27 -18.56 14.12
N ARG A 190 15.27 -17.97 13.47
CA ARG A 190 15.23 -16.54 13.03
C ARG A 190 14.00 -16.21 12.17
N TRP A 191 13.55 -17.15 11.35
CA TRP A 191 12.33 -16.99 10.56
C TRP A 191 11.07 -16.97 11.42
N GLN A 192 11.02 -17.80 12.45
CA GLN A 192 9.92 -17.79 13.42
C GLN A 192 9.93 -16.51 14.25
N VAL A 193 11.07 -16.02 14.69
CA VAL A 193 11.21 -14.72 15.36
C VAL A 193 10.68 -13.61 14.47
N PHE A 194 11.12 -13.56 13.22
CA PHE A 194 10.65 -12.54 12.26
C PHE A 194 9.15 -12.61 12.05
N THR A 195 8.60 -13.79 11.71
CA THR A 195 7.19 -13.94 11.30
C THR A 195 6.21 -13.93 12.47
N LYS A 196 6.58 -14.49 13.63
CA LYS A 196 5.67 -14.66 14.77
C LYS A 196 5.79 -13.57 15.83
N ILE A 197 6.92 -12.85 15.88
CA ILE A 197 7.18 -11.83 16.90
C ILE A 197 7.30 -10.46 16.25
N LEU A 198 8.26 -10.27 15.36
CA LEU A 198 8.56 -8.94 14.82
C LEU A 198 7.49 -8.44 13.86
N LEU A 199 6.98 -9.27 12.94
CA LEU A 199 5.93 -8.85 12.00
C LEU A 199 4.64 -8.40 12.72
N PRO A 200 4.07 -9.15 13.68
CA PRO A 200 2.91 -8.69 14.43
C PRO A 200 3.19 -7.43 15.25
N LEU A 201 4.35 -7.34 15.89
CA LEU A 201 4.75 -6.18 16.66
C LEU A 201 4.93 -4.93 15.79
N SER A 202 5.35 -5.12 14.53
CA SER A 202 5.54 -4.06 13.54
C SER A 202 4.27 -3.69 12.77
N ALA A 203 3.13 -4.31 13.06
CA ALA A 203 1.89 -4.05 12.33
C ALA A 203 1.51 -2.56 12.23
N PRO A 204 1.64 -1.71 13.27
CA PRO A 204 1.37 -0.28 13.15
C PRO A 204 2.28 0.42 12.13
N MET A 205 3.56 0.02 12.07
CA MET A 205 4.52 0.57 11.12
C MET A 205 4.19 0.15 9.68
N PHE A 206 3.76 -1.08 9.48
CA PHE A 206 3.35 -1.55 8.15
C PHE A 206 2.08 -0.86 7.66
N VAL A 207 1.12 -0.60 8.55
CA VAL A 207 -0.05 0.21 8.20
C VAL A 207 0.36 1.62 7.78
N PHE A 208 1.31 2.23 8.50
CA PHE A 208 1.85 3.54 8.13
C PHE A 208 2.50 3.53 6.74
N ILE A 209 3.39 2.57 6.46
CA ILE A 209 4.08 2.43 5.17
C ILE A 209 3.07 2.17 4.04
N PHE A 210 2.10 1.28 4.30
CA PHE A 210 1.04 0.98 3.34
C PHE A 210 0.23 2.22 2.99
N LEU A 211 -0.26 2.96 4.00
CA LEU A 211 -1.07 4.16 3.77
C LEU A 211 -0.28 5.26 3.06
N LEU A 212 0.97 5.46 3.44
CA LEU A 212 1.84 6.45 2.80
C LEU A 212 2.03 6.12 1.31
N GLN A 213 2.33 4.87 0.99
CA GLN A 213 2.48 4.43 -0.39
C GLN A 213 1.16 4.45 -1.15
N PHE A 214 0.08 3.99 -0.54
CA PHE A 214 -1.25 3.99 -1.14
C PHE A 214 -1.67 5.40 -1.54
N VAL A 215 -1.60 6.36 -0.61
CA VAL A 215 -1.97 7.76 -0.87
C VAL A 215 -1.04 8.39 -1.90
N GLY A 216 0.27 8.12 -1.81
CA GLY A 216 1.25 8.60 -2.79
C GLY A 216 0.93 8.12 -4.20
N THR A 217 0.69 6.83 -4.38
CA THR A 217 0.34 6.24 -5.68
C THR A 217 -1.04 6.70 -6.16
N TYR A 218 -2.01 6.82 -5.26
CA TYR A 218 -3.36 7.28 -5.59
C TYR A 218 -3.38 8.71 -6.15
N SER A 219 -2.52 9.58 -5.61
CA SER A 219 -2.43 10.99 -6.00
C SER A 219 -1.49 11.24 -7.18
N GLU A 220 -0.69 10.24 -7.58
CA GLU A 220 0.29 10.37 -8.64
C GLU A 220 -0.39 10.24 -10.00
N PHE A 221 -0.08 11.16 -10.89
CA PHE A 221 -0.66 11.20 -12.23
C PHE A 221 0.40 11.15 -13.34
N VAL A 222 1.58 11.74 -13.10
CA VAL A 222 2.55 12.00 -14.17
C VAL A 222 3.15 10.72 -14.71
N LEU A 223 3.60 9.83 -13.81
CA LEU A 223 4.17 8.54 -14.19
C LEU A 223 3.09 7.62 -14.77
N ALA A 224 1.87 7.61 -14.18
CA ALA A 224 0.77 6.84 -14.71
C ALA A 224 0.45 7.22 -16.15
N ASN A 225 0.34 8.51 -16.44
CA ASN A 225 0.07 9.02 -17.78
C ASN A 225 1.22 8.74 -18.77
N LEU A 226 2.46 8.76 -18.28
CA LEU A 226 3.63 8.46 -19.11
C LEU A 226 3.71 6.98 -19.50
N VAL A 227 3.36 6.07 -18.57
CA VAL A 227 3.50 4.61 -18.73
C VAL A 227 2.28 4.01 -19.45
N LEU A 228 1.07 4.56 -19.24
CA LEU A 228 -0.20 4.01 -19.75
C LEU A 228 -0.75 4.78 -20.96
N THR A 229 0.09 5.32 -21.82
CA THR A 229 -0.32 6.15 -22.97
C THR A 229 -1.11 5.40 -24.04
N GLY A 230 -1.07 4.06 -24.07
CA GLY A 230 -1.75 3.24 -25.08
C GLY A 230 -2.90 2.37 -24.55
N VAL A 231 -3.19 2.45 -23.26
CA VAL A 231 -4.34 1.73 -22.70
C VAL A 231 -5.59 2.57 -22.93
N GLU A 232 -6.40 2.19 -23.93
CA GLU A 232 -7.78 2.67 -24.00
C GLU A 232 -8.50 2.19 -22.73
N SER A 233 -8.50 3.04 -21.73
CA SER A 233 -9.09 2.80 -20.42
C SER A 233 -10.60 2.79 -20.45
#